data_06f23fec039725c71b87f00cb2827f82
#
_entry.id   06f23fec039725c71b87f00cb2827f82
#
_cell.length_a   1.000
_cell.length_b   1.000
_cell.length_c   1.000
_cell.angle_alpha   90.00
_cell.angle_beta   90.00
_cell.angle_gamma   90.00
#
_symmetry.space_group_name_H-M   'P 1'
#
loop_
_entity.id
_entity.type
_entity.pdbx_description
1 polymer ?
#
loop_
_entity_poly.entity_id
_entity_poly.type
_entity_poly.pdbx_seq_one_letter_code
_entity_poly.pdbx_strand_id
1 'polypeptide(L)'
;MWGKRIEVLLAQPGGKTMASEGPLVEEVRTKVFEVPTDQPEADGTLQWRFTTVVVAEVRAGGEIGTGWTYSGPGAQAVIDEKLAAEVAGKPVLDLPALWQAMARSCRNLGRPGLVSCAISAVDTALWDLKARLVGLPLSLLFGRCRPEVPLYGSGGFTSYDDATTVAQLEQWVTEWGMDKVKLKVGESWGTRPGRDLERVALARKVIGDGAELFVDANGGYGRKQAVRMGKRFTEEHGVSWFEEPVSSDDLAGLREVKEQCEADVAAGEYGYDPWYFAKMIDAGAVDCIQVDVTRCCGYTGFVQVAALAAAHNLDVSAHCAPNLHSHVAASLGNLRHVEYFHDHHRVENLLFEGTLSPDGGVLRPRCDSLGHGMALRPGSDEYRRG
;
A
#
# COMPACT_ATOMS: atom_id res chain seq x y z
N MET A 1 9.56 -7.41 -34.40
CA MET A 1 9.17 -8.84 -34.24
C MET A 1 7.86 -9.00 -33.44
N TRP A 2 6.84 -8.18 -33.72
CA TRP A 2 5.56 -8.13 -32.96
C TRP A 2 4.35 -8.62 -33.75
N GLY A 3 4.54 -9.06 -35.01
CA GLY A 3 3.44 -9.41 -35.91
C GLY A 3 2.93 -10.86 -35.91
N LYS A 4 3.56 -11.78 -35.21
CA LYS A 4 3.23 -13.20 -35.34
C LYS A 4 2.42 -13.85 -34.19
N ARG A 5 2.15 -13.14 -33.09
CA ARG A 5 1.35 -13.69 -31.98
C ARG A 5 -0.12 -13.29 -31.95
N ILE A 6 -0.52 -12.27 -32.74
CA ILE A 6 -1.93 -11.85 -32.82
C ILE A 6 -2.73 -12.68 -33.82
N GLU A 7 -2.08 -13.26 -34.83
CA GLU A 7 -2.78 -14.09 -35.85
C GLU A 7 -3.24 -15.45 -35.36
N VAL A 8 -2.70 -15.98 -34.25
CA VAL A 8 -3.08 -17.31 -33.73
C VAL A 8 -4.43 -17.30 -32.98
N LEU A 9 -4.96 -16.13 -32.65
CA LEU A 9 -6.24 -15.99 -31.94
C LEU A 9 -7.46 -15.81 -32.87
N LEU A 10 -7.28 -15.68 -34.18
CA LEU A 10 -8.37 -15.41 -35.13
C LEU A 10 -8.63 -16.47 -36.18
N ALA A 11 -7.95 -17.61 -36.18
CA ALA A 11 -8.12 -18.65 -37.21
C ALA A 11 -8.38 -20.04 -36.63
N GLN A 12 -9.63 -20.33 -36.31
CA GLN A 12 -10.20 -21.68 -36.40
C GLN A 12 -11.65 -21.57 -36.93
N PRO A 13 -11.93 -22.01 -38.16
CA PRO A 13 -13.29 -22.17 -38.66
C PRO A 13 -13.79 -23.55 -38.22
N GLY A 14 -14.64 -23.62 -37.25
CA GLY A 14 -15.32 -24.84 -36.83
C GLY A 14 -16.14 -24.59 -35.60
N GLY A 15 -17.46 -24.39 -35.78
CA GLY A 15 -18.42 -24.05 -34.76
C GLY A 15 -18.32 -24.91 -33.51
N LYS A 16 -17.67 -24.36 -32.50
CA LYS A 16 -17.93 -24.62 -31.09
C LYS A 16 -18.32 -23.27 -30.51
N THR A 17 -19.55 -23.19 -29.99
CA THR A 17 -19.95 -22.15 -29.03
C THR A 17 -18.76 -21.84 -28.14
N MET A 18 -18.30 -20.58 -28.15
CA MET A 18 -17.29 -20.14 -27.21
C MET A 18 -17.83 -20.35 -25.80
N ALA A 19 -17.57 -21.49 -25.22
CA ALA A 19 -17.60 -21.70 -23.78
C ALA A 19 -16.33 -21.01 -23.25
N SER A 20 -16.40 -19.69 -23.13
CA SER A 20 -15.27 -18.85 -22.75
C SER A 20 -15.48 -18.25 -21.39
N GLU A 21 -15.65 -19.09 -20.40
CA GLU A 21 -15.62 -18.59 -19.02
C GLU A 21 -14.18 -18.61 -18.45
N GLY A 22 -13.15 -18.82 -19.26
CA GLY A 22 -11.77 -18.85 -18.82
C GLY A 22 -11.48 -19.88 -17.72
N PRO A 23 -10.24 -19.95 -17.17
CA PRO A 23 -9.92 -20.86 -16.07
C PRO A 23 -10.73 -20.52 -14.81
N LEU A 24 -11.30 -21.56 -14.17
CA LEU A 24 -12.04 -21.43 -12.93
C LEU A 24 -11.09 -21.50 -11.74
N VAL A 25 -11.35 -20.74 -10.68
CA VAL A 25 -10.62 -20.84 -9.42
C VAL A 25 -10.78 -22.25 -8.85
N GLU A 26 -9.66 -22.96 -8.72
CA GLU A 26 -9.59 -24.33 -8.21
C GLU A 26 -9.50 -24.34 -6.69
N GLU A 27 -8.67 -23.44 -6.13
CA GLU A 27 -8.33 -23.44 -4.72
C GLU A 27 -7.86 -22.05 -4.27
N VAL A 28 -8.15 -21.73 -3.02
CA VAL A 28 -7.54 -20.61 -2.28
C VAL A 28 -6.86 -21.18 -1.05
N ARG A 29 -5.58 -20.88 -0.87
CA ARG A 29 -4.78 -21.26 0.31
C ARG A 29 -4.27 -20.03 1.01
N THR A 30 -4.10 -20.13 2.31
CA THR A 30 -3.56 -19.04 3.12
C THR A 30 -2.36 -19.50 3.96
N LYS A 31 -1.47 -18.53 4.24
CA LYS A 31 -0.36 -18.67 5.16
C LYS A 31 -0.24 -17.42 6.00
N VAL A 32 0.09 -17.57 7.27
CA VAL A 32 0.35 -16.43 8.16
C VAL A 32 1.82 -16.46 8.56
N PHE A 33 2.46 -15.31 8.40
CA PHE A 33 3.85 -15.11 8.81
C PHE A 33 3.91 -14.02 9.88
N GLU A 34 4.85 -14.19 10.83
CA GLU A 34 5.12 -13.24 11.89
C GLU A 34 6.62 -12.94 11.87
N VAL A 35 6.98 -11.78 11.35
CA VAL A 35 8.37 -11.38 11.12
C VAL A 35 8.77 -10.39 12.22
N PRO A 36 9.78 -10.69 13.05
CA PRO A 36 10.26 -9.75 14.05
C PRO A 36 10.79 -8.47 13.41
N THR A 37 10.59 -7.32 14.05
CA THR A 37 11.25 -6.06 13.65
C THR A 37 12.76 -6.19 13.92
N ASP A 38 13.58 -5.48 13.17
CA ASP A 38 15.04 -5.45 13.39
C ASP A 38 15.40 -4.68 14.67
N GLN A 39 14.58 -3.72 15.05
CA GLN A 39 14.60 -2.98 16.30
C GLN A 39 13.17 -2.75 16.79
N PRO A 40 12.94 -2.39 18.07
CA PRO A 40 11.63 -1.96 18.51
C PRO A 40 11.16 -0.74 17.71
N GLU A 41 10.02 -0.85 17.05
CA GLU A 41 9.42 0.21 16.25
C GLU A 41 8.25 0.84 17.00
N ALA A 42 8.14 2.17 16.92
CA ALA A 42 7.02 2.92 17.46
C ALA A 42 6.71 4.13 16.58
N ASP A 43 5.42 4.41 16.40
CA ASP A 43 4.92 5.66 15.86
C ASP A 43 4.53 6.64 16.98
N GLY A 44 3.62 7.57 16.71
CA GLY A 44 3.09 8.50 17.71
C GLY A 44 2.19 7.84 18.75
N THR A 45 1.61 6.69 18.48
CA THR A 45 0.50 6.07 19.22
C THR A 45 0.71 4.64 19.62
N LEU A 46 1.41 3.85 18.82
CA LEU A 46 1.62 2.42 19.01
C LEU A 46 3.10 2.04 19.00
N GLN A 47 3.39 0.90 19.58
CA GLN A 47 4.70 0.23 19.52
C GLN A 47 4.51 -1.23 19.16
N TRP A 48 5.41 -1.77 18.33
CA TRP A 48 5.39 -3.19 17.93
C TRP A 48 6.78 -3.78 17.83
N ARG A 49 6.85 -5.11 17.82
CA ARG A 49 8.10 -5.89 17.76
C ARG A 49 8.07 -6.97 16.69
N PHE A 50 6.97 -7.08 15.96
CA PHE A 50 6.81 -7.99 14.83
C PHE A 50 5.71 -7.48 13.91
N THR A 51 5.82 -7.83 12.65
CA THR A 51 4.83 -7.54 11.62
C THR A 51 4.20 -8.83 11.14
N THR A 52 2.87 -8.89 11.18
CA THR A 52 2.10 -10.05 10.71
C THR A 52 1.69 -9.87 9.26
N VAL A 53 1.95 -10.88 8.44
CA VAL A 53 1.58 -10.93 7.02
C VAL A 53 0.67 -12.13 6.77
N VAL A 54 -0.49 -11.89 6.17
CA VAL A 54 -1.39 -12.95 5.70
C VAL A 54 -1.28 -13.03 4.19
N VAL A 55 -0.76 -14.14 3.69
CA VAL A 55 -0.59 -14.41 2.26
C VAL A 55 -1.75 -15.28 1.78
N ALA A 56 -2.34 -14.92 0.64
CA ALA A 56 -3.30 -15.72 -0.10
C ALA A 56 -2.67 -16.21 -1.41
N GLU A 57 -2.80 -17.49 -1.70
CA GLU A 57 -2.44 -18.13 -2.97
C GLU A 57 -3.72 -18.63 -3.63
N VAL A 58 -3.97 -18.20 -4.87
CA VAL A 58 -5.14 -18.62 -5.66
C VAL A 58 -4.68 -19.40 -6.87
N ARG A 59 -5.20 -20.60 -7.05
CA ARG A 59 -4.85 -21.51 -8.16
C ARG A 59 -5.95 -21.56 -9.21
N ALA A 60 -5.57 -21.47 -10.49
CA ALA A 60 -6.42 -21.77 -11.63
C ALA A 60 -5.58 -22.02 -12.90
N GLY A 61 -6.02 -22.93 -13.76
CA GLY A 61 -5.43 -23.14 -15.07
C GLY A 61 -3.93 -23.49 -15.06
N GLY A 62 -3.46 -24.14 -14.01
CA GLY A 62 -2.05 -24.50 -13.82
C GLY A 62 -1.16 -23.40 -13.26
N GLU A 63 -1.68 -22.19 -13.05
CA GLU A 63 -0.98 -21.04 -12.49
C GLU A 63 -1.38 -20.79 -11.03
N ILE A 64 -0.52 -20.09 -10.29
CA ILE A 64 -0.77 -19.63 -8.93
C ILE A 64 -0.55 -18.11 -8.89
N GLY A 65 -1.57 -17.37 -8.47
CA GLY A 65 -1.45 -15.97 -8.12
C GLY A 65 -1.25 -15.80 -6.63
N THR A 66 -0.41 -14.86 -6.25
CA THR A 66 -0.05 -14.57 -4.86
C THR A 66 -0.44 -13.15 -4.50
N GLY A 67 -1.02 -12.95 -3.32
CA GLY A 67 -1.33 -11.64 -2.77
C GLY A 67 -1.21 -11.66 -1.25
N TRP A 68 -1.08 -10.50 -0.62
CA TRP A 68 -0.95 -10.44 0.84
C TRP A 68 -1.51 -9.17 1.43
N THR A 69 -1.68 -9.21 2.73
CA THR A 69 -2.05 -8.06 3.56
C THR A 69 -1.24 -8.04 4.85
N TYR A 70 -0.93 -6.85 5.33
CA TYR A 70 -0.37 -6.62 6.64
C TYR A 70 -1.50 -6.48 7.65
N SER A 71 -1.86 -7.60 8.29
CA SER A 71 -3.02 -7.68 9.17
C SER A 71 -2.87 -8.83 10.17
N GLY A 72 -3.69 -8.83 11.21
CA GLY A 72 -3.71 -9.95 12.16
C GLY A 72 -4.26 -11.26 11.57
N PRO A 73 -4.03 -12.40 12.25
CA PRO A 73 -4.46 -13.74 11.78
C PRO A 73 -5.97 -13.86 11.54
N GLY A 74 -6.77 -12.96 12.11
CA GLY A 74 -8.21 -12.90 11.84
C GLY A 74 -8.56 -12.70 10.36
N ALA A 75 -7.66 -12.07 9.58
CA ALA A 75 -7.86 -11.96 8.13
C ALA A 75 -7.77 -13.33 7.43
N GLN A 76 -6.89 -14.24 7.89
CA GLN A 76 -6.85 -15.62 7.41
C GLN A 76 -8.19 -16.31 7.64
N ALA A 77 -8.75 -16.25 8.85
CA ALA A 77 -10.03 -16.88 9.15
C ALA A 77 -11.16 -16.36 8.24
N VAL A 78 -11.18 -15.06 7.94
CA VAL A 78 -12.14 -14.48 6.98
C VAL A 78 -11.95 -15.07 5.58
N ILE A 79 -10.70 -15.23 5.12
CA ILE A 79 -10.43 -15.83 3.80
C ILE A 79 -10.92 -17.28 3.79
N ASP A 80 -10.46 -18.10 4.73
CA ASP A 80 -10.68 -19.54 4.73
C ASP A 80 -12.16 -19.92 4.93
N GLU A 81 -12.86 -19.23 5.86
CA GLU A 81 -14.24 -19.56 6.22
C GLU A 81 -15.28 -18.87 5.33
N LYS A 82 -14.91 -17.77 4.67
CA LYS A 82 -15.89 -16.95 3.95
C LYS A 82 -15.51 -16.66 2.50
N LEU A 83 -14.33 -16.07 2.24
CA LEU A 83 -14.03 -15.56 0.91
C LEU A 83 -13.69 -16.66 -0.09
N ALA A 84 -13.00 -17.72 0.35
CA ALA A 84 -12.61 -18.83 -0.52
C ALA A 84 -13.83 -19.46 -1.22
N ALA A 85 -14.94 -19.64 -0.50
CA ALA A 85 -16.18 -20.19 -1.08
C ALA A 85 -16.85 -19.23 -2.09
N GLU A 86 -16.62 -17.92 -1.96
CA GLU A 86 -17.18 -16.92 -2.88
C GLU A 86 -16.48 -16.88 -4.23
N VAL A 87 -15.22 -17.31 -4.30
CA VAL A 87 -14.42 -17.28 -5.54
C VAL A 87 -14.21 -18.67 -6.16
N ALA A 88 -14.24 -19.73 -5.37
CA ALA A 88 -14.07 -21.11 -5.84
C ALA A 88 -15.10 -21.48 -6.93
N GLY A 89 -14.63 -22.13 -8.00
CA GLY A 89 -15.44 -22.56 -9.14
C GLY A 89 -15.92 -21.43 -10.05
N LYS A 90 -15.45 -20.20 -9.86
CA LYS A 90 -15.81 -19.04 -10.69
C LYS A 90 -14.68 -18.64 -11.64
N PRO A 91 -14.98 -18.02 -12.80
CA PRO A 91 -13.97 -17.60 -13.77
C PRO A 91 -13.03 -16.53 -13.18
N VAL A 92 -11.72 -16.77 -13.25
CA VAL A 92 -10.70 -15.81 -12.76
C VAL A 92 -10.75 -14.49 -13.52
N LEU A 93 -11.12 -14.50 -14.79
CA LEU A 93 -11.10 -13.30 -15.63
C LEU A 93 -12.18 -12.27 -15.24
N ASP A 94 -13.21 -12.70 -14.50
CA ASP A 94 -14.34 -11.86 -14.05
C ASP A 94 -14.05 -11.16 -12.72
N LEU A 95 -12.86 -10.57 -12.57
CA LEU A 95 -12.41 -9.94 -11.32
C LEU A 95 -13.44 -9.00 -10.66
N PRO A 96 -14.12 -8.09 -11.39
CA PRO A 96 -15.12 -7.24 -10.76
C PRO A 96 -16.27 -8.00 -10.11
N ALA A 97 -16.69 -9.13 -10.72
CA ALA A 97 -17.75 -9.96 -10.17
C ALA A 97 -17.28 -10.72 -8.91
N LEU A 98 -16.04 -11.24 -8.93
CA LEU A 98 -15.43 -11.90 -7.77
C LEU A 98 -15.28 -10.92 -6.59
N TRP A 99 -14.76 -9.72 -6.86
CA TRP A 99 -14.63 -8.68 -5.85
C TRP A 99 -15.99 -8.31 -5.23
N GLN A 100 -17.02 -8.11 -6.07
CA GLN A 100 -18.36 -7.80 -5.57
C GLN A 100 -18.97 -8.96 -4.75
N ALA A 101 -18.74 -10.21 -5.16
CA ALA A 101 -19.20 -11.37 -4.40
C ALA A 101 -18.56 -11.40 -3.01
N MET A 102 -17.25 -11.24 -2.91
CA MET A 102 -16.53 -11.14 -1.63
C MET A 102 -17.07 -9.99 -0.77
N ALA A 103 -17.16 -8.78 -1.32
CA ALA A 103 -17.63 -7.61 -0.57
C ALA A 103 -19.08 -7.75 -0.06
N ARG A 104 -19.97 -8.33 -0.88
CA ARG A 104 -21.39 -8.56 -0.50
C ARG A 104 -21.56 -9.65 0.55
N SER A 105 -20.79 -10.73 0.44
CA SER A 105 -20.88 -11.86 1.39
C SER A 105 -20.51 -11.45 2.82
N CYS A 106 -19.68 -10.43 2.96
CA CYS A 106 -19.23 -9.91 4.26
C CYS A 106 -20.14 -8.82 4.86
N ARG A 107 -21.29 -8.53 4.26
CA ARG A 107 -22.19 -7.43 4.73
C ARG A 107 -22.48 -7.48 6.23
N ASN A 108 -22.72 -8.65 6.77
CA ASN A 108 -23.08 -8.82 8.18
C ASN A 108 -21.88 -8.88 9.13
N LEU A 109 -20.66 -9.04 8.59
CA LEU A 109 -19.40 -9.00 9.36
C LEU A 109 -18.87 -7.56 9.53
N GLY A 110 -19.31 -6.63 8.68
CA GLY A 110 -18.68 -5.33 8.51
C GLY A 110 -17.46 -5.43 7.56
N ARG A 111 -17.27 -4.45 6.68
CA ARG A 111 -16.13 -4.46 5.76
C ARG A 111 -14.86 -3.84 6.34
N PRO A 112 -14.91 -2.67 7.00
CA PRO A 112 -13.70 -2.02 7.49
C PRO A 112 -12.86 -2.91 8.41
N GLY A 113 -11.53 -2.81 8.27
CA GLY A 113 -10.59 -3.58 9.09
C GLY A 113 -10.28 -4.96 8.50
N LEU A 114 -10.32 -6.01 9.32
CA LEU A 114 -9.89 -7.37 8.95
C LEU A 114 -10.51 -7.91 7.66
N VAL A 115 -11.80 -7.61 7.43
CA VAL A 115 -12.51 -8.08 6.24
C VAL A 115 -11.96 -7.43 4.97
N SER A 116 -11.74 -6.13 4.97
CA SER A 116 -11.15 -5.43 3.82
C SER A 116 -9.72 -5.88 3.56
N CYS A 117 -8.93 -6.11 4.62
CA CYS A 117 -7.59 -6.69 4.51
C CYS A 117 -7.64 -8.10 3.89
N ALA A 118 -8.58 -8.94 4.33
CA ALA A 118 -8.78 -10.27 3.76
C ALA A 118 -9.16 -10.21 2.27
N ILE A 119 -10.10 -9.33 1.90
CA ILE A 119 -10.47 -9.09 0.49
C ILE A 119 -9.26 -8.60 -0.29
N SER A 120 -8.43 -7.72 0.29
CA SER A 120 -7.22 -7.19 -0.36
C SER A 120 -6.24 -8.31 -0.72
N ALA A 121 -5.96 -9.23 0.19
CA ALA A 121 -5.06 -10.35 -0.08
C ALA A 121 -5.56 -11.25 -1.21
N VAL A 122 -6.87 -11.58 -1.23
CA VAL A 122 -7.46 -12.41 -2.28
C VAL A 122 -7.54 -11.66 -3.61
N ASP A 123 -7.94 -10.41 -3.61
CA ASP A 123 -8.05 -9.58 -4.84
C ASP A 123 -6.68 -9.37 -5.49
N THR A 124 -5.64 -9.08 -4.71
CA THR A 124 -4.27 -8.95 -5.23
C THR A 124 -3.76 -10.26 -5.82
N ALA A 125 -4.06 -11.42 -5.18
CA ALA A 125 -3.74 -12.74 -5.71
C ALA A 125 -4.49 -13.03 -7.03
N LEU A 126 -5.76 -12.67 -7.12
CA LEU A 126 -6.56 -12.84 -8.34
C LEU A 126 -6.04 -11.97 -9.50
N TRP A 127 -5.62 -10.75 -9.24
CA TRP A 127 -4.99 -9.89 -10.26
C TRP A 127 -3.65 -10.43 -10.73
N ASP A 128 -2.80 -10.92 -9.83
CA ASP A 128 -1.54 -11.59 -10.18
C ASP A 128 -1.81 -12.83 -11.03
N LEU A 129 -2.77 -13.68 -10.61
CA LEU A 129 -3.19 -14.87 -11.35
C LEU A 129 -3.71 -14.54 -12.75
N LYS A 130 -4.59 -13.54 -12.88
CA LYS A 130 -5.08 -13.08 -14.18
C LYS A 130 -3.94 -12.66 -15.09
N ALA A 131 -2.98 -11.88 -14.57
CA ALA A 131 -1.84 -11.43 -15.35
C ALA A 131 -0.99 -12.63 -15.84
N ARG A 132 -0.75 -13.63 -15.00
CA ARG A 132 -0.05 -14.88 -15.36
C ARG A 132 -0.80 -15.66 -16.45
N LEU A 133 -2.11 -15.86 -16.28
CA LEU A 133 -2.95 -16.59 -17.23
C LEU A 133 -3.01 -15.93 -18.62
N VAL A 134 -2.96 -14.60 -18.69
CA VAL A 134 -2.92 -13.89 -19.98
C VAL A 134 -1.51 -13.63 -20.51
N GLY A 135 -0.48 -14.09 -19.78
CA GLY A 135 0.92 -14.01 -20.19
C GLY A 135 1.51 -12.58 -20.13
N LEU A 136 1.07 -11.74 -19.19
CA LEU A 136 1.52 -10.36 -19.07
C LEU A 136 2.13 -10.08 -17.68
N PRO A 137 3.11 -9.16 -17.60
CA PRO A 137 3.43 -8.46 -16.37
C PRO A 137 2.23 -7.67 -15.86
N LEU A 138 2.04 -7.63 -14.54
CA LEU A 138 0.87 -7.00 -13.93
C LEU A 138 0.77 -5.50 -14.25
N SER A 139 1.89 -4.78 -14.29
CA SER A 139 1.91 -3.36 -14.66
C SER A 139 1.46 -3.11 -16.10
N LEU A 140 1.73 -4.06 -17.01
CA LEU A 140 1.25 -3.98 -18.40
C LEU A 140 -0.23 -4.36 -18.52
N LEU A 141 -0.72 -5.25 -17.67
CA LEU A 141 -2.14 -5.58 -17.62
C LEU A 141 -2.98 -4.39 -17.17
N PHE A 142 -2.51 -3.59 -16.20
CA PHE A 142 -3.16 -2.32 -15.81
C PHE A 142 -3.08 -1.25 -16.91
N GLY A 143 -2.03 -1.29 -17.75
CA GLY A 143 -1.72 -0.22 -18.70
C GLY A 143 -0.99 0.94 -18.00
N ARG A 144 0.26 1.20 -18.41
CA ARG A 144 1.13 2.16 -17.72
C ARG A 144 0.95 3.58 -18.24
N CYS A 145 0.88 4.56 -17.34
CA CYS A 145 1.07 5.98 -17.60
C CYS A 145 2.56 6.37 -17.54
N ARG A 146 3.38 5.59 -16.79
CA ARG A 146 4.81 5.85 -16.56
C ARG A 146 5.61 4.55 -16.43
N PRO A 147 6.89 4.55 -16.81
CA PRO A 147 7.73 3.35 -16.69
C PRO A 147 8.24 3.11 -15.26
N GLU A 148 8.25 4.13 -14.44
CA GLU A 148 8.78 4.14 -13.07
C GLU A 148 7.88 4.94 -12.14
N VAL A 149 7.92 4.64 -10.85
CA VAL A 149 7.11 5.32 -9.83
C VAL A 149 8.03 6.02 -8.82
N PRO A 150 7.79 7.31 -8.52
CA PRO A 150 8.57 8.04 -7.54
C PRO A 150 8.31 7.52 -6.12
N LEU A 151 9.35 7.57 -5.28
CA LEU A 151 9.33 7.10 -3.90
C LEU A 151 9.53 8.23 -2.91
N TYR A 152 9.17 7.95 -1.67
CA TYR A 152 9.73 8.61 -0.51
C TYR A 152 10.15 7.57 0.54
N GLY A 153 11.29 7.82 1.21
CA GLY A 153 11.77 6.96 2.30
C GLY A 153 10.92 7.17 3.55
N SER A 154 10.49 6.12 4.20
CA SER A 154 9.62 6.18 5.36
C SER A 154 10.02 5.20 6.46
N GLY A 155 10.00 5.69 7.68
CA GLY A 155 10.38 5.01 8.92
C GLY A 155 10.56 6.07 9.99
N GLY A 156 11.81 6.33 10.43
CA GLY A 156 12.12 7.37 11.42
C GLY A 156 11.25 7.23 12.65
N PHE A 157 11.16 6.01 13.20
CA PHE A 157 10.29 5.67 14.33
C PHE A 157 10.62 6.47 15.58
N THR A 158 9.61 6.77 16.40
CA THR A 158 9.78 7.54 17.64
C THR A 158 10.65 6.81 18.67
N SER A 159 10.80 5.51 18.54
CA SER A 159 11.68 4.65 19.36
C SER A 159 13.15 4.70 18.98
N TYR A 160 13.49 5.25 17.81
CA TYR A 160 14.86 5.33 17.34
C TYR A 160 15.64 6.43 18.05
N ASP A 161 16.91 6.16 18.34
CA ASP A 161 17.86 7.19 18.76
C ASP A 161 18.30 8.06 17.58
N ASP A 162 19.04 9.11 17.88
CA ASP A 162 19.50 10.06 16.88
C ASP A 162 20.45 9.41 15.86
N ALA A 163 21.32 8.49 16.29
CA ALA A 163 22.29 7.81 15.43
C ALA A 163 21.59 6.90 14.40
N THR A 164 20.61 6.12 14.84
CA THR A 164 19.80 5.25 13.98
C THR A 164 18.98 6.09 13.00
N THR A 165 18.39 7.20 13.46
CA THR A 165 17.62 8.12 12.61
C THR A 165 18.51 8.74 11.53
N VAL A 166 19.70 9.20 11.89
CA VAL A 166 20.67 9.78 10.94
C VAL A 166 21.08 8.74 9.89
N ALA A 167 21.47 7.54 10.31
CA ALA A 167 21.90 6.48 9.40
C ALA A 167 20.79 6.11 8.38
N GLN A 168 19.54 6.02 8.83
CA GLN A 168 18.40 5.71 7.97
C GLN A 168 18.14 6.83 6.95
N LEU A 169 18.16 8.09 7.37
CA LEU A 169 17.97 9.25 6.49
C LEU A 169 19.10 9.37 5.45
N GLU A 170 20.36 9.18 5.85
CA GLU A 170 21.50 9.16 4.97
C GLU A 170 21.39 8.06 3.92
N GLN A 171 20.97 6.85 4.32
CA GLN A 171 20.75 5.75 3.39
C GLN A 171 19.73 6.13 2.31
N TRP A 172 18.58 6.68 2.70
CA TRP A 172 17.54 7.03 1.75
C TRP A 172 17.98 8.11 0.76
N VAL A 173 18.61 9.16 1.26
CA VAL A 173 18.97 10.31 0.43
C VAL A 173 20.24 10.04 -0.41
N THR A 174 21.28 9.44 0.19
CA THR A 174 22.56 9.30 -0.48
C THR A 174 22.74 7.99 -1.24
N GLU A 175 22.27 6.85 -0.66
CA GLU A 175 22.44 5.55 -1.29
C GLU A 175 21.31 5.25 -2.29
N TRP A 176 20.06 5.56 -1.91
CA TRP A 176 18.90 5.25 -2.74
C TRP A 176 18.40 6.42 -3.59
N GLY A 177 18.99 7.61 -3.41
CA GLY A 177 18.73 8.80 -4.22
C GLY A 177 17.31 9.35 -4.04
N MET A 178 16.69 9.14 -2.88
CA MET A 178 15.35 9.66 -2.59
C MET A 178 15.42 11.14 -2.27
N ASP A 179 14.59 11.92 -2.93
CA ASP A 179 14.46 13.37 -2.71
C ASP A 179 13.35 13.73 -1.70
N LYS A 180 12.75 12.74 -1.08
CA LYS A 180 11.68 12.88 -0.08
C LYS A 180 11.84 11.83 1.01
N VAL A 181 11.68 12.25 2.26
CA VAL A 181 11.75 11.36 3.42
C VAL A 181 10.68 11.71 4.46
N LYS A 182 10.17 10.70 5.15
CA LYS A 182 9.16 10.82 6.19
C LYS A 182 9.65 10.23 7.51
N LEU A 183 9.38 10.92 8.63
CA LEU A 183 9.61 10.40 9.98
C LEU A 183 8.36 10.50 10.82
N LYS A 184 8.28 9.63 11.84
CA LYS A 184 7.17 9.61 12.80
C LYS A 184 7.33 10.70 13.84
N VAL A 185 6.23 11.39 14.15
CA VAL A 185 6.09 12.41 15.21
C VAL A 185 4.86 12.08 16.05
N GLY A 186 4.48 12.97 16.97
CA GLY A 186 3.33 12.72 17.86
C GLY A 186 3.65 11.75 19.00
N GLU A 187 4.92 11.63 19.38
CA GLU A 187 5.42 10.66 20.36
C GLU A 187 4.55 10.65 21.63
N SER A 188 4.17 9.43 22.06
CA SER A 188 3.36 9.19 23.26
C SER A 188 2.03 9.95 23.24
N TRP A 189 1.29 9.84 22.14
CA TRP A 189 0.01 10.56 21.95
C TRP A 189 0.16 12.08 22.04
N GLY A 190 1.20 12.61 21.41
CA GLY A 190 1.48 14.05 21.34
C GLY A 190 1.88 14.68 22.67
N THR A 191 2.20 13.91 23.71
CA THR A 191 2.60 14.44 25.01
C THR A 191 4.05 14.92 25.06
N ARG A 192 4.84 14.65 24.00
CA ARG A 192 6.26 15.02 23.91
C ARG A 192 6.60 15.94 22.72
N PRO A 193 5.88 17.05 22.56
CA PRO A 193 6.03 17.90 21.37
C PRO A 193 7.43 18.51 21.22
N GLY A 194 8.17 18.70 22.32
CA GLY A 194 9.57 19.15 22.26
C GLY A 194 10.47 18.12 21.58
N ARG A 195 10.29 16.84 21.88
CA ARG A 195 11.05 15.75 21.24
C ARG A 195 10.71 15.63 19.75
N ASP A 196 9.44 15.82 19.37
CA ASP A 196 9.03 15.83 17.97
C ASP A 196 9.78 16.91 17.19
N LEU A 197 9.89 18.12 17.74
CA LEU A 197 10.62 19.24 17.11
C LEU A 197 12.12 18.97 17.01
N GLU A 198 12.75 18.42 18.06
CA GLU A 198 14.16 18.03 18.04
C GLU A 198 14.43 17.02 16.92
N ARG A 199 13.55 16.01 16.74
CA ARG A 199 13.68 14.99 15.70
C ARG A 199 13.51 15.58 14.29
N VAL A 200 12.54 16.47 14.10
CA VAL A 200 12.33 17.17 12.81
C VAL A 200 13.51 18.08 12.48
N ALA A 201 14.05 18.80 13.48
CA ALA A 201 15.26 19.63 13.32
C ALA A 201 16.49 18.77 12.92
N LEU A 202 16.68 17.63 13.58
CA LEU A 202 17.73 16.67 13.24
C LEU A 202 17.59 16.17 11.80
N ALA A 203 16.38 15.76 11.41
CA ALA A 203 16.11 15.28 10.06
C ALA A 203 16.44 16.33 9.00
N ARG A 204 15.97 17.56 9.17
CA ARG A 204 16.27 18.67 8.24
C ARG A 204 17.77 18.93 8.14
N LYS A 205 18.48 18.88 9.26
CA LYS A 205 19.94 19.04 9.27
C LYS A 205 20.66 17.95 8.47
N VAL A 206 20.18 16.70 8.55
CA VAL A 206 20.78 15.55 7.87
C VAL A 206 20.53 15.59 6.36
N ILE A 207 19.26 15.82 5.96
CA ILE A 207 18.87 15.76 4.55
C ILE A 207 19.19 17.05 3.79
N GLY A 208 19.50 18.15 4.48
CA GLY A 208 19.73 19.47 3.87
C GLY A 208 18.45 20.06 3.26
N ASP A 209 18.61 21.15 2.49
CA ASP A 209 17.49 21.88 1.88
C ASP A 209 17.05 21.30 0.53
N GLY A 210 17.80 20.33 0.00
CA GLY A 210 17.55 19.73 -1.32
C GLY A 210 16.51 18.62 -1.34
N ALA A 211 16.10 18.12 -0.17
CA ALA A 211 15.11 17.06 -0.03
C ALA A 211 13.85 17.55 0.70
N GLU A 212 12.69 17.04 0.31
CA GLU A 212 11.45 17.29 1.00
C GLU A 212 11.38 16.52 2.31
N LEU A 213 10.87 17.16 3.36
CA LEU A 213 10.69 16.57 4.68
C LEU A 213 9.21 16.40 4.98
N PHE A 214 8.82 15.17 5.24
CA PHE A 214 7.48 14.74 5.60
C PHE A 214 7.43 14.33 7.07
N VAL A 215 6.30 14.53 7.72
CA VAL A 215 6.04 14.03 9.07
C VAL A 215 4.71 13.29 9.14
N ASP A 216 4.64 12.30 10.02
CA ASP A 216 3.45 11.50 10.26
C ASP A 216 3.20 11.37 11.76
N ALA A 217 2.05 11.83 12.21
CA ALA A 217 1.66 11.79 13.62
C ALA A 217 0.75 10.60 13.98
N ASN A 218 0.33 9.79 13.03
CA ASN A 218 -0.58 8.63 13.23
C ASN A 218 -1.76 8.96 14.16
N GLY A 219 -2.35 10.17 13.99
CA GLY A 219 -3.46 10.64 14.82
C GLY A 219 -3.10 11.06 16.24
N GLY A 220 -1.81 11.20 16.55
CA GLY A 220 -1.33 11.41 17.91
C GLY A 220 -1.67 12.79 18.52
N TYR A 221 -2.04 13.79 17.71
CA TYR A 221 -2.34 15.13 18.23
C TYR A 221 -3.86 15.41 18.32
N GLY A 222 -4.25 16.26 19.26
CA GLY A 222 -5.55 16.92 19.21
C GLY A 222 -5.53 18.10 18.23
N ARG A 223 -6.67 18.49 17.65
CA ARG A 223 -6.80 19.49 16.57
C ARG A 223 -5.96 20.75 16.76
N LYS A 224 -6.13 21.45 17.90
CA LYS A 224 -5.39 22.70 18.20
C LYS A 224 -3.88 22.47 18.36
N GLN A 225 -3.48 21.30 18.83
CA GLN A 225 -2.07 20.94 18.93
C GLN A 225 -1.51 20.66 17.54
N ALA A 226 -2.21 19.89 16.71
CA ALA A 226 -1.83 19.61 15.34
C ALA A 226 -1.59 20.90 14.54
N VAL A 227 -2.51 21.88 14.64
CA VAL A 227 -2.33 23.20 13.99
C VAL A 227 -1.06 23.91 14.50
N ARG A 228 -0.82 23.95 15.82
CA ARG A 228 0.40 24.57 16.36
C ARG A 228 1.68 23.86 15.94
N MET A 229 1.67 22.52 15.94
CA MET A 229 2.82 21.74 15.54
C MET A 229 3.07 21.84 14.03
N GLY A 230 2.02 21.74 13.20
CA GLY A 230 2.11 21.88 11.76
C GLY A 230 2.73 23.22 11.33
N LYS A 231 2.30 24.33 11.92
CA LYS A 231 2.92 25.64 11.68
C LYS A 231 4.40 25.66 12.02
N ARG A 232 4.77 25.14 13.20
CA ARG A 232 6.18 25.06 13.59
C ARG A 232 7.01 24.16 12.68
N PHE A 233 6.48 23.00 12.30
CA PHE A 233 7.15 22.09 11.37
C PHE A 233 7.41 22.76 10.03
N THR A 234 6.44 23.50 9.51
CA THR A 234 6.58 24.23 8.25
C THR A 234 7.51 25.42 8.37
N GLU A 235 7.25 26.35 9.33
CA GLU A 235 7.96 27.61 9.46
C GLU A 235 9.42 27.43 9.90
N GLU A 236 9.70 26.47 10.82
CA GLU A 236 11.04 26.26 11.39
C GLU A 236 11.87 25.25 10.58
N HIS A 237 11.23 24.29 9.88
CA HIS A 237 11.95 23.15 9.27
C HIS A 237 11.54 22.84 7.83
N GLY A 238 10.65 23.60 7.22
CA GLY A 238 10.23 23.41 5.84
C GLY A 238 9.56 22.05 5.57
N VAL A 239 8.78 21.55 6.52
CA VAL A 239 7.97 20.34 6.32
C VAL A 239 6.88 20.65 5.31
N SER A 240 6.77 19.83 4.27
CA SER A 240 5.82 19.99 3.16
C SER A 240 4.64 19.02 3.19
N TRP A 241 4.67 18.01 4.06
CA TRP A 241 3.65 16.96 4.19
C TRP A 241 3.41 16.63 5.65
N PHE A 242 2.14 16.67 6.08
CA PHE A 242 1.73 16.34 7.43
C PHE A 242 0.66 15.25 7.40
N GLU A 243 1.10 14.02 7.60
CA GLU A 243 0.27 12.83 7.58
C GLU A 243 -0.42 12.64 8.92
N GLU A 244 -1.71 12.30 8.85
CA GLU A 244 -2.58 12.03 10.01
C GLU A 244 -2.29 12.92 11.23
N PRO A 245 -2.36 14.26 11.06
CA PRO A 245 -2.13 15.18 12.18
C PRO A 245 -3.07 14.95 13.36
N VAL A 246 -4.27 14.48 13.07
CA VAL A 246 -5.30 14.03 14.02
C VAL A 246 -5.84 12.68 13.58
N SER A 247 -6.65 12.01 14.41
CA SER A 247 -7.26 10.72 14.06
C SER A 247 -7.89 10.73 12.66
N SER A 248 -7.67 9.67 11.89
CA SER A 248 -8.29 9.45 10.59
C SER A 248 -9.82 9.38 10.64
N ASP A 249 -10.40 9.12 11.81
CA ASP A 249 -11.86 9.17 12.03
C ASP A 249 -12.38 10.62 12.14
N ASP A 250 -11.50 11.59 12.41
CA ASP A 250 -11.85 13.00 12.57
C ASP A 250 -11.67 13.79 11.27
N LEU A 251 -12.48 13.49 10.26
CA LEU A 251 -12.42 14.14 8.94
C LEU A 251 -12.58 15.67 9.04
N ALA A 252 -13.37 16.16 10.00
CA ALA A 252 -13.51 17.60 10.23
C ALA A 252 -12.25 18.22 10.85
N GLY A 253 -11.56 17.46 11.71
CA GLY A 253 -10.28 17.87 12.28
C GLY A 253 -9.14 17.88 11.26
N LEU A 254 -9.08 16.87 10.38
CA LEU A 254 -8.14 16.87 9.26
C LEU A 254 -8.32 18.11 8.39
N ARG A 255 -9.57 18.44 8.01
CA ARG A 255 -9.89 19.65 7.27
C ARG A 255 -9.48 20.92 8.02
N GLU A 256 -9.74 21.03 9.33
CA GLU A 256 -9.34 22.18 10.15
C GLU A 256 -7.82 22.39 10.11
N VAL A 257 -7.03 21.32 10.22
CA VAL A 257 -5.56 21.40 10.14
C VAL A 257 -5.12 21.81 8.75
N LYS A 258 -5.67 21.20 7.70
CA LYS A 258 -5.40 21.53 6.30
C LYS A 258 -5.63 23.02 5.99
N GLU A 259 -6.74 23.59 6.46
CA GLU A 259 -7.07 25.00 6.22
C GLU A 259 -6.15 25.98 6.98
N GLN A 260 -5.41 25.52 8.00
CA GLN A 260 -4.59 26.35 8.87
C GLN A 260 -3.08 26.13 8.79
N CYS A 261 -2.62 25.08 8.06
CA CYS A 261 -1.22 24.74 7.85
C CYS A 261 -0.85 24.86 6.38
N GLU A 262 0.41 25.18 6.08
CA GLU A 262 0.92 25.24 4.71
C GLU A 262 1.34 23.87 4.18
N ALA A 263 1.78 22.95 5.06
CA ALA A 263 2.07 21.59 4.67
C ALA A 263 0.81 20.88 4.18
N ASP A 264 0.92 20.12 3.08
CA ASP A 264 -0.16 19.27 2.59
C ASP A 264 -0.58 18.28 3.67
N VAL A 265 -1.86 18.24 4.01
CA VAL A 265 -2.41 17.22 4.91
C VAL A 265 -2.79 15.99 4.12
N ALA A 266 -2.27 14.85 4.57
CA ALA A 266 -2.57 13.55 3.98
C ALA A 266 -3.10 12.57 5.02
N ALA A 267 -3.99 11.70 4.58
CA ALA A 267 -4.52 10.59 5.36
C ALA A 267 -5.17 9.57 4.42
N GLY A 268 -5.48 8.39 4.94
CA GLY A 268 -6.20 7.37 4.19
C GLY A 268 -5.67 5.96 4.39
N GLU A 269 -4.59 5.75 5.12
CA GLU A 269 -4.08 4.41 5.42
C GLU A 269 -5.12 3.51 6.13
N TYR A 270 -6.06 4.11 6.87
CA TYR A 270 -7.23 3.43 7.46
C TYR A 270 -8.47 3.51 6.58
N GLY A 271 -8.33 3.84 5.30
CA GLY A 271 -9.38 3.77 4.29
C GLY A 271 -9.57 2.34 3.79
N TYR A 272 -10.53 1.63 4.34
CA TYR A 272 -10.72 0.20 4.07
C TYR A 272 -11.61 -0.10 2.87
N ASP A 273 -12.27 0.89 2.28
CA ASP A 273 -13.10 0.70 1.10
C ASP A 273 -13.37 2.02 0.35
N PRO A 274 -13.82 1.99 -0.92
CA PRO A 274 -14.09 3.19 -1.69
C PRO A 274 -15.13 4.14 -1.07
N TRP A 275 -16.03 3.62 -0.23
CA TRP A 275 -17.06 4.45 0.43
C TRP A 275 -16.48 5.31 1.55
N TYR A 276 -15.44 4.86 2.23
CA TYR A 276 -14.69 5.68 3.19
C TYR A 276 -14.02 6.86 2.46
N PHE A 277 -13.33 6.56 1.37
CA PHE A 277 -12.63 7.60 0.60
C PHE A 277 -13.59 8.62 -0.01
N ALA A 278 -14.78 8.20 -0.47
CA ALA A 278 -15.81 9.13 -0.90
C ALA A 278 -16.18 10.14 0.21
N LYS A 279 -16.37 9.66 1.45
CA LYS A 279 -16.67 10.55 2.59
C LYS A 279 -15.50 11.48 2.93
N MET A 280 -14.25 11.00 2.83
CA MET A 280 -13.05 11.81 3.05
C MET A 280 -12.94 12.94 2.04
N ILE A 281 -13.20 12.65 0.77
CA ILE A 281 -13.22 13.62 -0.33
C ILE A 281 -14.35 14.64 -0.12
N ASP A 282 -15.57 14.18 0.13
CA ASP A 282 -16.73 15.05 0.37
C ASP A 282 -16.53 16.00 1.57
N ALA A 283 -15.81 15.52 2.59
CA ALA A 283 -15.44 16.35 3.75
C ALA A 283 -14.35 17.37 3.44
N GLY A 284 -13.67 17.29 2.29
CA GLY A 284 -12.51 18.15 1.97
C GLY A 284 -11.35 17.95 2.94
N ALA A 285 -11.19 16.73 3.47
CA ALA A 285 -10.36 16.45 4.64
C ALA A 285 -8.86 16.55 4.36
N VAL A 286 -8.41 16.27 3.14
CA VAL A 286 -7.00 16.11 2.78
C VAL A 286 -6.63 16.85 1.49
N ASP A 287 -5.33 17.08 1.28
CA ASP A 287 -4.73 17.58 0.05
C ASP A 287 -4.28 16.43 -0.86
N CYS A 288 -3.90 15.31 -0.26
CA CYS A 288 -3.53 14.08 -0.96
C CYS A 288 -4.13 12.87 -0.25
N ILE A 289 -4.69 11.95 -1.01
CA ILE A 289 -5.27 10.72 -0.48
C ILE A 289 -4.19 9.64 -0.40
N GLN A 290 -4.00 9.05 0.78
CA GLN A 290 -3.21 7.84 0.90
C GLN A 290 -4.08 6.61 0.75
N VAL A 291 -3.64 5.68 -0.11
CA VAL A 291 -4.38 4.44 -0.38
C VAL A 291 -3.44 3.26 -0.22
N ASP A 292 -3.91 2.23 0.47
CA ASP A 292 -3.15 1.00 0.68
C ASP A 292 -3.85 -0.19 0.01
N VAL A 293 -3.21 -0.78 -0.99
CA VAL A 293 -3.72 -1.95 -1.71
C VAL A 293 -3.93 -3.15 -0.79
N THR A 294 -3.18 -3.23 0.31
CA THR A 294 -3.31 -4.32 1.29
C THR A 294 -4.47 -4.12 2.27
N ARG A 295 -5.12 -2.92 2.25
CA ARG A 295 -6.20 -2.54 3.18
C ARG A 295 -7.51 -2.15 2.47
N CYS A 296 -7.44 -1.52 1.30
CA CYS A 296 -8.59 -0.89 0.62
C CYS A 296 -9.42 -1.84 -0.27
N CYS A 297 -9.44 -3.13 0.03
CA CYS A 297 -10.03 -4.20 -0.77
C CYS A 297 -9.25 -4.48 -2.07
N GLY A 298 -7.93 -4.40 -2.04
CA GLY A 298 -7.04 -4.84 -3.11
C GLY A 298 -6.87 -3.85 -4.27
N TYR A 299 -6.34 -4.33 -5.37
CA TYR A 299 -6.14 -3.53 -6.58
C TYR A 299 -7.45 -3.00 -7.15
N THR A 300 -8.52 -3.80 -7.09
CA THR A 300 -9.84 -3.37 -7.57
C THR A 300 -10.34 -2.17 -6.77
N GLY A 301 -10.23 -2.19 -5.44
CA GLY A 301 -10.57 -1.05 -4.58
C GLY A 301 -9.66 0.14 -4.82
N PHE A 302 -8.36 -0.09 -4.96
CA PHE A 302 -7.36 0.96 -5.19
C PHE A 302 -7.65 1.76 -6.48
N VAL A 303 -7.90 1.06 -7.60
CA VAL A 303 -8.23 1.72 -8.89
C VAL A 303 -9.51 2.54 -8.80
N GLN A 304 -10.54 2.04 -8.07
CA GLN A 304 -11.78 2.79 -7.86
C GLN A 304 -11.54 4.07 -7.06
N VAL A 305 -10.72 4.01 -6.00
CA VAL A 305 -10.37 5.18 -5.19
C VAL A 305 -9.54 6.18 -6.00
N ALA A 306 -8.56 5.70 -6.77
CA ALA A 306 -7.73 6.57 -7.61
C ALA A 306 -8.55 7.32 -8.67
N ALA A 307 -9.52 6.63 -9.29
CA ALA A 307 -10.43 7.26 -10.25
C ALA A 307 -11.34 8.30 -9.58
N LEU A 308 -11.85 8.00 -8.39
CA LEU A 308 -12.64 8.94 -7.60
C LEU A 308 -11.84 10.18 -7.22
N ALA A 309 -10.60 10.01 -6.73
CA ALA A 309 -9.69 11.10 -6.41
C ALA A 309 -9.40 11.98 -7.64
N ALA A 310 -9.11 11.37 -8.79
CA ALA A 310 -8.85 12.08 -10.04
C ALA A 310 -10.04 12.95 -10.47
N ALA A 311 -11.28 12.46 -10.31
CA ALA A 311 -12.50 13.23 -10.62
C ALA A 311 -12.66 14.48 -9.73
N HIS A 312 -12.00 14.52 -8.57
CA HIS A 312 -11.96 15.65 -7.64
C HIS A 312 -10.64 16.44 -7.67
N ASN A 313 -9.78 16.21 -8.67
CA ASN A 313 -8.45 16.83 -8.81
C ASN A 313 -7.54 16.59 -7.60
N LEU A 314 -7.65 15.44 -6.96
CA LEU A 314 -6.79 15.02 -5.88
C LEU A 314 -5.77 13.99 -6.37
N ASP A 315 -4.55 14.13 -5.87
CA ASP A 315 -3.50 13.14 -6.05
C ASP A 315 -3.69 11.95 -5.10
N VAL A 316 -3.07 10.85 -5.48
CA VAL A 316 -2.98 9.63 -4.68
C VAL A 316 -1.53 9.37 -4.33
N SER A 317 -1.27 9.06 -3.07
CA SER A 317 -0.02 8.48 -2.57
C SER A 317 -0.29 7.05 -2.12
N ALA A 318 0.57 6.11 -2.51
CA ALA A 318 0.41 4.72 -2.09
C ALA A 318 1.11 4.50 -0.74
N HIS A 319 0.36 3.97 0.24
CA HIS A 319 0.83 3.72 1.60
C HIS A 319 1.52 2.36 1.70
N CYS A 320 2.77 2.31 2.16
CA CYS A 320 3.50 1.06 2.43
C CYS A 320 3.55 0.07 1.25
N ALA A 321 3.78 -1.23 1.50
CA ALA A 321 3.75 -2.35 0.54
C ALA A 321 4.30 -1.99 -0.87
N PRO A 322 5.55 -1.48 -0.96
CA PRO A 322 6.05 -0.83 -2.17
C PRO A 322 6.07 -1.75 -3.39
N ASN A 323 6.31 -3.04 -3.18
CA ASN A 323 6.36 -3.99 -4.29
C ASN A 323 4.99 -4.23 -4.93
N LEU A 324 3.91 -4.35 -4.12
CA LEU A 324 2.55 -4.44 -4.68
C LEU A 324 2.14 -3.13 -5.35
N HIS A 325 2.37 -2.00 -4.68
CA HIS A 325 1.94 -0.71 -5.18
C HIS A 325 2.61 -0.31 -6.49
N SER A 326 3.89 -0.67 -6.70
CA SER A 326 4.64 -0.28 -7.90
C SER A 326 3.90 -0.58 -9.21
N HIS A 327 3.18 -1.70 -9.27
CA HIS A 327 2.46 -2.14 -10.46
C HIS A 327 1.25 -1.28 -10.78
N VAL A 328 0.36 -1.06 -9.82
CA VAL A 328 -0.85 -0.26 -10.02
C VAL A 328 -0.53 1.23 -10.07
N ALA A 329 0.43 1.70 -9.27
CA ALA A 329 0.87 3.09 -9.24
C ALA A 329 1.40 3.56 -10.61
N ALA A 330 2.09 2.67 -11.34
CA ALA A 330 2.56 2.98 -12.69
C ALA A 330 1.42 3.29 -13.68
N SER A 331 0.18 2.86 -13.41
CA SER A 331 -0.99 3.09 -14.26
C SER A 331 -1.78 4.36 -13.94
N LEU A 332 -1.46 5.05 -12.84
CA LEU A 332 -2.24 6.19 -12.38
C LEU A 332 -1.73 7.52 -12.95
N GLY A 333 -2.61 8.30 -13.57
CA GLY A 333 -2.30 9.67 -14.00
C GLY A 333 -2.07 10.63 -12.83
N ASN A 334 -2.81 10.43 -11.73
CA ASN A 334 -2.78 11.25 -10.51
C ASN A 334 -1.95 10.64 -9.38
N LEU A 335 -0.96 9.78 -9.69
CA LEU A 335 -0.01 9.32 -8.69
C LEU A 335 0.94 10.46 -8.30
N ARG A 336 1.09 10.71 -6.98
CA ARG A 336 2.13 11.57 -6.43
C ARG A 336 3.41 10.79 -6.16
N HIS A 337 3.35 9.77 -5.31
CA HIS A 337 4.49 8.89 -4.97
C HIS A 337 4.03 7.60 -4.29
N VAL A 338 4.98 6.70 -4.03
CA VAL A 338 4.81 5.46 -3.28
C VAL A 338 5.68 5.51 -2.03
N GLU A 339 5.14 5.11 -0.91
CA GLU A 339 5.86 5.00 0.35
C GLU A 339 6.79 3.79 0.34
N TYR A 340 8.10 4.06 0.47
CA TYR A 340 9.10 3.02 0.66
C TYR A 340 9.34 2.83 2.17
N PHE A 341 8.39 2.15 2.81
CA PHE A 341 8.37 1.97 4.26
C PHE A 341 9.38 0.90 4.70
N HIS A 342 10.22 1.26 5.67
CA HIS A 342 11.34 0.46 6.16
C HIS A 342 10.95 -0.98 6.47
N ASP A 343 9.95 -1.19 7.33
CA ASP A 343 9.59 -2.53 7.79
C ASP A 343 8.97 -3.37 6.67
N HIS A 344 8.04 -2.81 5.87
CA HIS A 344 7.42 -3.56 4.77
C HIS A 344 8.42 -3.95 3.69
N HIS A 345 9.34 -3.05 3.31
CA HIS A 345 10.42 -3.40 2.40
C HIS A 345 11.27 -4.56 2.93
N ARG A 346 11.66 -4.49 4.20
CA ARG A 346 12.43 -5.53 4.87
C ARG A 346 11.68 -6.86 4.91
N VAL A 347 10.41 -6.84 5.32
CA VAL A 347 9.54 -8.02 5.41
C VAL A 347 9.30 -8.64 4.03
N GLU A 348 9.04 -7.83 3.01
CA GLU A 348 8.87 -8.32 1.63
C GLU A 348 10.13 -9.02 1.14
N ASN A 349 11.33 -8.49 1.41
CA ASN A 349 12.60 -9.13 1.04
C ASN A 349 12.88 -10.44 1.80
N LEU A 350 12.41 -10.58 3.03
CA LEU A 350 12.53 -11.82 3.81
C LEU A 350 11.57 -12.91 3.29
N LEU A 351 10.36 -12.53 2.92
CA LEU A 351 9.30 -13.47 2.56
C LEU A 351 9.27 -13.81 1.06
N PHE A 352 9.66 -12.88 0.18
CA PHE A 352 9.48 -13.06 -1.27
C PHE A 352 10.79 -12.95 -2.05
N GLU A 353 10.88 -13.71 -3.13
CA GLU A 353 11.80 -13.51 -4.23
C GLU A 353 11.17 -12.58 -5.28
N GLY A 354 12.00 -11.88 -6.06
CA GLY A 354 11.53 -11.00 -7.13
C GLY A 354 11.13 -9.60 -6.68
N THR A 355 11.42 -9.22 -5.45
CA THR A 355 11.23 -7.86 -4.92
C THR A 355 12.06 -6.83 -5.69
N LEU A 356 11.60 -5.58 -5.67
CA LEU A 356 12.23 -4.44 -6.33
C LEU A 356 13.12 -3.68 -5.36
N SER A 357 14.23 -3.15 -5.87
CA SER A 357 15.09 -2.24 -5.15
C SER A 357 14.96 -0.83 -5.71
N PRO A 358 15.04 0.22 -4.88
CA PRO A 358 15.05 1.61 -5.34
C PRO A 358 16.32 1.92 -6.14
N ASP A 359 16.16 2.74 -7.15
CA ASP A 359 17.26 3.24 -7.97
C ASP A 359 16.98 4.69 -8.37
N GLY A 360 17.76 5.63 -7.84
CA GLY A 360 17.54 7.05 -8.05
C GLY A 360 16.18 7.56 -7.54
N GLY A 361 15.72 7.06 -6.39
CA GLY A 361 14.44 7.48 -5.77
C GLY A 361 13.19 6.97 -6.46
N VAL A 362 13.30 5.95 -7.34
CA VAL A 362 12.15 5.36 -8.03
C VAL A 362 12.14 3.83 -7.94
N LEU A 363 10.95 3.22 -8.10
CA LEU A 363 10.82 1.79 -8.41
C LEU A 363 10.40 1.60 -9.87
N ARG A 364 10.95 0.55 -10.50
CA ARG A 364 10.60 0.13 -11.86
C ARG A 364 9.89 -1.21 -11.83
N PRO A 365 8.55 -1.26 -12.02
CA PRO A 365 7.82 -2.53 -12.08
C PRO A 365 8.41 -3.43 -13.15
N ARG A 366 8.64 -4.70 -12.81
CA ARG A 366 9.23 -5.67 -13.74
C ARG A 366 8.36 -5.86 -14.98
N CYS A 367 9.02 -5.97 -16.14
CA CYS A 367 8.37 -6.27 -17.42
C CYS A 367 8.87 -7.58 -18.03
N ASP A 368 9.78 -8.27 -17.35
CA ASP A 368 10.41 -9.53 -17.74
C ASP A 368 9.84 -10.75 -17.01
N SER A 369 8.85 -10.56 -16.16
CA SER A 369 8.18 -11.59 -15.37
C SER A 369 6.66 -11.48 -15.48
N LEU A 370 5.96 -12.62 -15.39
CA LEU A 370 4.50 -12.65 -15.39
C LEU A 370 3.94 -12.25 -14.03
N GLY A 371 2.73 -11.68 -14.03
CA GLY A 371 2.12 -11.18 -12.81
C GLY A 371 2.91 -10.02 -12.21
N HIS A 372 2.96 -9.95 -10.88
CA HIS A 372 3.83 -9.00 -10.18
C HIS A 372 5.29 -9.48 -10.07
N GLY A 373 5.60 -10.70 -10.54
CA GLY A 373 6.96 -11.24 -10.58
C GLY A 373 7.51 -11.73 -9.23
N MET A 374 6.71 -11.75 -8.18
CA MET A 374 7.12 -12.23 -6.86
C MET A 374 6.56 -13.64 -6.57
N ALA A 375 7.29 -14.38 -5.75
CA ALA A 375 6.88 -15.68 -5.21
C ALA A 375 7.41 -15.83 -3.79
N LEU A 376 6.73 -16.62 -2.95
CA LEU A 376 7.24 -16.94 -1.63
C LEU A 376 8.62 -17.59 -1.72
N ARG A 377 9.57 -17.09 -0.95
CA ARG A 377 10.95 -17.55 -0.92
C ARG A 377 11.02 -18.94 -0.27
N PRO A 378 11.82 -19.87 -0.81
CA PRO A 378 12.22 -21.05 -0.06
C PRO A 378 12.85 -20.66 1.27
N GLY A 379 12.36 -21.23 2.38
CA GLY A 379 12.80 -20.87 3.73
C GLY A 379 11.96 -19.80 4.42
N SER A 380 11.02 -19.12 3.75
CA SER A 380 10.09 -18.19 4.42
C SER A 380 9.27 -18.85 5.54
N ASP A 381 9.14 -20.18 5.51
CA ASP A 381 8.44 -20.95 6.55
C ASP A 381 9.08 -20.82 7.96
N GLU A 382 10.31 -20.30 8.09
CA GLU A 382 10.90 -19.96 9.40
C GLU A 382 10.11 -18.88 10.16
N TYR A 383 9.41 -17.99 9.41
CA TYR A 383 8.53 -16.95 9.96
C TYR A 383 7.08 -17.40 10.05
N ARG A 384 6.76 -18.63 9.66
CA ARG A 384 5.39 -19.11 9.62
C ARG A 384 4.82 -19.28 11.02
N ARG A 385 3.67 -18.67 11.23
CA ARG A 385 2.92 -18.87 12.46
C ARG A 385 2.25 -20.26 12.41
N GLY A 386 2.47 -21.04 13.45
CA GLY A 386 1.89 -22.38 13.62
C GLY A 386 0.40 -22.36 13.92
#